data_ec0228bbf00d877eba1b5b656f7d750f
#
_entry.id   ec0228bbf00d877eba1b5b656f7d750f
#
_cell.length_a   1.000
_cell.length_b   1.000
_cell.length_c   1.000
_cell.angle_alpha   90.00
_cell.angle_beta   90.00
_cell.angle_gamma   90.00
#
_symmetry.space_group_name_H-M   'P 1'
#
loop_
_entity.id
_entity.type
_entity.pdbx_description
1 polymer ?
#
loop_
_entity_poly.entity_id
_entity_poly.type
_entity_poly.pdbx_seq_one_letter_code
_entity_poly.pdbx_strand_id
1 'polypeptide(L)'
;AVFYQNGSWEYGELSKTYSDDELAMIPIYFGVDDENEGLATGTENFWCVNKEASEEDIQATLDFMNWCVTSEDGTKAMSEDMGFTIPFKTAQESTNVFVKQDAEYTAAGLTPVSWNFTTMPSEEWKNGLGTALTLYAAGSGSWDDVVSAFVDNWATEKALSE
;
A
#
# COMPACT_ATOMS: atom_id res chain seq x y z
N ALA A 1 -13.95 5.19 15.74
CA ALA A 1 -12.79 4.40 16.16
C ALA A 1 -11.64 5.35 16.50
N VAL A 2 -10.77 4.97 17.42
CA VAL A 2 -9.55 5.74 17.74
C VAL A 2 -8.44 5.33 16.78
N PHE A 3 -8.40 4.05 16.42
CA PHE A 3 -7.46 3.50 15.45
C PHE A 3 -8.23 2.90 14.27
N TYR A 4 -7.75 3.20 13.07
CA TYR A 4 -8.30 2.72 11.82
C TYR A 4 -7.15 2.32 10.89
N GLN A 5 -7.07 1.04 10.54
CA GLN A 5 -6.04 0.53 9.64
C GLN A 5 -6.48 0.75 8.20
N ASN A 6 -5.76 1.60 7.48
CA ASN A 6 -5.97 1.92 6.08
C ASN A 6 -4.70 2.57 5.50
N GLY A 7 -4.77 3.14 4.32
CA GLY A 7 -3.67 3.81 3.63
C GLY A 7 -3.88 5.31 3.44
N SER A 8 -2.87 6.00 2.91
CA SER A 8 -2.89 7.45 2.68
C SER A 8 -4.01 7.93 1.75
N TRP A 9 -4.51 7.06 0.88
CA TRP A 9 -5.67 7.34 0.00
C TRP A 9 -6.96 7.63 0.76
N GLU A 10 -7.10 7.13 1.97
CA GLU A 10 -8.28 7.35 2.80
C GLU A 10 -8.43 8.80 3.28
N TYR A 11 -7.35 9.59 3.18
CA TYR A 11 -7.39 11.02 3.52
C TYR A 11 -8.50 11.77 2.77
N GLY A 12 -8.75 11.46 1.51
CA GLY A 12 -9.81 12.08 0.71
C GLY A 12 -11.22 11.90 1.29
N GLU A 13 -11.47 10.83 2.01
CA GLU A 13 -12.74 10.61 2.72
C GLU A 13 -12.72 11.18 4.15
N LEU A 14 -11.63 10.98 4.88
CA LEU A 14 -11.52 11.42 6.26
C LEU A 14 -11.51 12.95 6.39
N SER A 15 -10.83 13.66 5.49
CA SER A 15 -10.75 15.13 5.48
C SER A 15 -12.08 15.84 5.22
N LYS A 16 -13.12 15.12 4.77
CA LYS A 16 -14.49 15.65 4.67
C LYS A 16 -15.14 15.84 6.04
N THR A 17 -14.65 15.18 7.06
CA THR A 17 -15.25 15.14 8.40
C THR A 17 -14.30 15.62 9.48
N TYR A 18 -13.01 15.38 9.34
CA TYR A 18 -11.97 15.68 10.32
C TYR A 18 -10.98 16.68 9.75
N SER A 19 -10.49 17.57 10.59
CA SER A 19 -9.40 18.49 10.27
C SER A 19 -8.04 17.78 10.38
N ASP A 20 -7.00 18.33 9.75
CA ASP A 20 -5.67 17.73 9.70
C ASP A 20 -5.04 17.50 11.09
N ASP A 21 -5.38 18.36 12.06
CA ASP A 21 -4.92 18.25 13.45
C ASP A 21 -5.62 17.15 14.27
N GLU A 22 -6.71 16.60 13.75
CA GLU A 22 -7.43 15.45 14.32
C GLU A 22 -6.96 14.11 13.71
N LEU A 23 -6.15 14.15 12.66
CA LEU A 23 -5.70 12.98 11.88
C LEU A 23 -4.21 12.73 12.06
N ALA A 24 -3.84 11.48 12.28
CA ALA A 24 -2.45 11.05 12.31
C ALA A 24 -2.31 9.65 11.72
N MET A 25 -1.21 9.43 10.98
CA MET A 25 -0.78 8.12 10.53
C MET A 25 0.37 7.65 11.42
N ILE A 26 0.26 6.44 11.94
CA ILE A 26 1.27 5.86 12.84
C ILE A 26 1.70 4.49 12.35
N PRO A 27 2.98 4.12 12.53
CA PRO A 27 3.44 2.77 12.28
C PRO A 27 2.69 1.75 13.15
N ILE A 28 2.46 0.54 12.63
CA ILE A 28 1.94 -0.56 13.42
C ILE A 28 3.13 -1.28 14.05
N TYR A 29 3.23 -1.22 15.38
CA TYR A 29 4.27 -1.91 16.13
C TYR A 29 3.75 -3.23 16.68
N PHE A 30 4.41 -4.33 16.31
CA PHE A 30 4.02 -5.69 16.72
C PHE A 30 4.79 -6.22 17.93
N GLY A 31 5.70 -5.44 18.49
CA GLY A 31 6.52 -5.86 19.64
C GLY A 31 7.65 -6.83 19.29
N VAL A 32 8.05 -6.87 18.02
CA VAL A 32 9.12 -7.72 17.50
C VAL A 32 10.22 -6.83 16.93
N ASP A 33 11.37 -6.88 17.51
CA ASP A 33 12.69 -6.51 17.06
C ASP A 33 13.05 -5.03 16.79
N ASP A 34 12.23 -4.15 16.22
CA ASP A 34 12.74 -2.84 15.85
C ASP A 34 11.79 -1.69 16.18
N GLU A 35 12.21 -0.85 17.12
CA GLU A 35 11.55 0.42 17.46
C GLU A 35 11.71 1.48 16.35
N ASN A 36 12.53 1.21 15.31
CA ASN A 36 12.79 2.11 14.20
C ASN A 36 12.00 1.80 12.93
N GLU A 37 11.02 0.92 13.01
CA GLU A 37 10.15 0.65 11.88
C GLU A 37 9.22 1.85 11.59
N GLY A 38 9.21 2.24 10.31
CA GLY A 38 8.34 3.28 9.77
C GLY A 38 6.99 2.75 9.30
N LEU A 39 6.32 3.55 8.48
CA LEU A 39 5.06 3.15 7.87
C LEU A 39 5.26 2.01 6.87
N ALA A 40 4.24 1.17 6.71
CA ALA A 40 4.21 0.17 5.65
C ALA A 40 4.02 0.87 4.30
N THR A 41 4.98 0.68 3.39
CA THR A 41 5.00 1.32 2.08
C THR A 41 5.61 0.39 1.03
N GLY A 42 5.42 0.71 -0.24
CA GLY A 42 6.00 -0.04 -1.35
C GLY A 42 5.23 0.15 -2.63
N THR A 43 5.68 -0.51 -3.69
CA THR A 43 5.03 -0.48 -4.99
C THR A 43 3.88 -1.48 -5.00
N GLU A 44 2.67 -0.99 -5.14
CA GLU A 44 1.45 -1.78 -5.09
C GLU A 44 0.70 -1.75 -6.42
N ASN A 45 0.73 -0.60 -7.09
CA ASN A 45 0.08 -0.38 -8.37
C ASN A 45 1.11 -0.26 -9.48
N PHE A 46 0.88 -0.97 -10.59
CA PHE A 46 1.77 -0.99 -11.74
C PHE A 46 1.01 -0.58 -12.99
N TRP A 47 1.64 0.25 -13.81
CA TRP A 47 1.15 0.52 -15.14
C TRP A 47 1.70 -0.51 -16.11
N CYS A 48 0.81 -1.05 -16.94
CA CYS A 48 1.17 -2.03 -17.95
C CYS A 48 0.89 -1.49 -19.33
N VAL A 49 1.83 -1.68 -20.25
CA VAL A 49 1.64 -1.37 -21.67
C VAL A 49 1.24 -2.65 -22.40
N ASN A 50 0.16 -2.61 -23.17
CA ASN A 50 -0.23 -3.74 -24.00
C ASN A 50 0.74 -3.87 -25.18
N LYS A 51 1.62 -4.87 -25.15
CA LYS A 51 2.61 -5.11 -26.18
C LYS A 51 2.05 -5.55 -27.53
N GLU A 52 0.78 -5.97 -27.57
CA GLU A 52 0.09 -6.37 -28.80
C GLU A 52 -0.67 -5.21 -29.47
N ALA A 53 -0.63 -4.01 -28.88
CA ALA A 53 -1.21 -2.80 -29.46
C ALA A 53 -0.35 -2.30 -30.65
N SER A 54 -0.88 -1.36 -31.43
CA SER A 54 -0.09 -0.71 -32.47
C SER A 54 1.08 0.09 -31.90
N GLU A 55 2.14 0.28 -32.68
CA GLU A 55 3.29 1.11 -32.25
C GLU A 55 2.85 2.54 -31.86
N GLU A 56 1.87 3.09 -32.56
CA GLU A 56 1.31 4.42 -32.29
C GLU A 56 0.59 4.46 -30.93
N ASP A 57 -0.23 3.45 -30.62
CA ASP A 57 -0.93 3.33 -29.34
C ASP A 57 0.04 3.08 -28.18
N ILE A 58 1.07 2.26 -28.40
CA ILE A 58 2.13 2.04 -27.39
C ILE A 58 2.83 3.37 -27.10
N GLN A 59 3.24 4.12 -28.14
CA GLN A 59 3.91 5.39 -27.96
C GLN A 59 3.00 6.42 -27.24
N ALA A 60 1.75 6.52 -27.63
CA ALA A 60 0.77 7.39 -26.97
C ALA A 60 0.58 7.05 -25.48
N THR A 61 0.57 5.74 -25.17
CA THR A 61 0.52 5.24 -23.79
C THR A 61 1.75 5.68 -22.98
N LEU A 62 2.95 5.50 -23.55
CA LEU A 62 4.20 5.91 -22.90
C LEU A 62 4.29 7.43 -22.73
N ASP A 63 3.83 8.19 -23.70
CA ASP A 63 3.78 9.66 -23.62
C ASP A 63 2.82 10.13 -22.51
N PHE A 64 1.66 9.49 -22.38
CA PHE A 64 0.73 9.74 -21.29
C PHE A 64 1.34 9.39 -19.91
N MET A 65 1.96 8.23 -19.78
CA MET A 65 2.65 7.83 -18.54
C MET A 65 3.75 8.84 -18.17
N ASN A 66 4.55 9.26 -19.16
CA ASN A 66 5.57 10.27 -18.96
C ASN A 66 4.97 11.61 -18.54
N TRP A 67 3.88 12.03 -19.18
CA TRP A 67 3.16 13.24 -18.80
C TRP A 67 2.66 13.19 -17.35
N CYS A 68 2.08 12.08 -16.91
CA CYS A 68 1.61 11.91 -15.53
C CYS A 68 2.72 12.15 -14.49
N VAL A 69 3.95 11.69 -14.76
CA VAL A 69 5.07 11.76 -13.80
C VAL A 69 5.99 12.97 -13.98
N THR A 70 5.81 13.78 -15.04
CA THR A 70 6.70 14.91 -15.33
C THR A 70 5.98 16.26 -15.45
N SER A 71 4.69 16.27 -15.79
CA SER A 71 3.93 17.53 -15.91
C SER A 71 3.47 18.03 -14.54
N GLU A 72 3.24 19.32 -14.42
CA GLU A 72 2.70 19.95 -13.22
C GLU A 72 1.31 19.40 -12.89
N ASP A 73 0.43 19.32 -13.89
CA ASP A 73 -0.95 18.81 -13.69
C ASP A 73 -0.98 17.33 -13.35
N GLY A 74 -0.16 16.51 -14.03
CA GLY A 74 -0.09 15.07 -13.77
C GLY A 74 0.44 14.75 -12.38
N THR A 75 1.57 15.36 -11.99
CA THR A 75 2.17 15.15 -10.67
C THR A 75 1.28 15.68 -9.55
N LYS A 76 0.57 16.78 -9.77
CA LYS A 76 -0.40 17.33 -8.83
C LYS A 76 -1.60 16.39 -8.66
N ALA A 77 -2.21 15.92 -9.74
CA ALA A 77 -3.33 15.01 -9.68
C ALA A 77 -2.98 13.73 -8.92
N MET A 78 -1.79 13.16 -9.16
CA MET A 78 -1.35 11.96 -8.46
C MET A 78 -1.13 12.20 -6.96
N SER A 79 -0.53 13.32 -6.56
CA SER A 79 -0.21 13.60 -5.16
C SER A 79 -1.40 14.13 -4.37
N GLU A 80 -2.21 15.04 -4.95
CA GLU A 80 -3.30 15.71 -4.24
C GLU A 80 -4.63 14.94 -4.36
N ASP A 81 -5.05 14.62 -5.60
CA ASP A 81 -6.36 14.02 -5.83
C ASP A 81 -6.39 12.52 -5.52
N MET A 82 -5.30 11.82 -5.83
CA MET A 82 -5.18 10.36 -5.61
C MET A 82 -4.48 10.00 -4.30
N GLY A 83 -3.80 10.95 -3.65
CA GLY A 83 -3.10 10.72 -2.37
C GLY A 83 -1.92 9.74 -2.47
N PHE A 84 -1.29 9.65 -3.65
CA PHE A 84 -0.15 8.76 -3.85
C PHE A 84 1.13 9.36 -3.31
N THR A 85 1.94 8.55 -2.68
CA THR A 85 3.35 8.87 -2.44
C THR A 85 4.11 8.63 -3.73
N ILE A 86 4.58 9.70 -4.36
CA ILE A 86 5.20 9.65 -5.69
C ILE A 86 6.71 9.39 -5.56
N PRO A 87 7.24 8.26 -6.07
CA PRO A 87 8.65 7.89 -5.93
C PRO A 87 9.58 8.56 -6.95
N PHE A 88 9.10 9.60 -7.65
CA PHE A 88 9.86 10.32 -8.68
C PHE A 88 10.35 11.66 -8.18
N LYS A 89 11.52 12.09 -8.66
CA LYS A 89 12.12 13.39 -8.30
C LYS A 89 11.28 14.61 -8.73
N THR A 90 10.33 14.40 -9.62
CA THR A 90 9.39 15.40 -10.11
C THR A 90 8.14 15.53 -9.23
N ALA A 91 8.02 14.72 -8.19
CA ALA A 91 6.89 14.79 -7.27
C ALA A 91 6.74 16.17 -6.65
N GLN A 92 5.51 16.65 -6.59
CA GLN A 92 5.18 17.86 -5.85
C GLN A 92 4.96 17.53 -4.38
N GLU A 93 5.14 18.51 -3.50
CA GLU A 93 4.77 18.37 -2.09
C GLU A 93 3.25 18.19 -2.01
N SER A 94 2.83 17.12 -1.35
CA SER A 94 1.41 16.85 -1.12
C SER A 94 0.87 17.69 0.04
N THR A 95 -0.38 18.14 -0.07
CA THR A 95 -1.12 18.73 1.05
C THR A 95 -1.67 17.66 2.00
N ASN A 96 -1.77 16.40 1.54
CA ASN A 96 -2.22 15.26 2.33
C ASN A 96 -1.34 15.05 3.57
N VAL A 97 -1.93 15.20 4.76
CA VAL A 97 -1.21 15.10 6.04
C VAL A 97 -0.55 13.73 6.23
N PHE A 98 -1.13 12.66 5.71
CA PHE A 98 -0.57 11.31 5.81
C PHE A 98 0.71 11.15 4.97
N VAL A 99 0.73 11.73 3.77
CA VAL A 99 1.93 11.75 2.92
C VAL A 99 3.05 12.59 3.55
N LYS A 100 2.69 13.71 4.20
CA LYS A 100 3.67 14.52 4.95
C LYS A 100 4.27 13.74 6.12
N GLN A 101 3.44 13.03 6.89
CA GLN A 101 3.90 12.23 8.03
C GLN A 101 4.80 11.06 7.58
N ASP A 102 4.53 10.42 6.44
CA ASP A 102 5.43 9.41 5.86
C ASP A 102 6.82 10.00 5.58
N ALA A 103 6.87 11.18 4.98
CA ALA A 103 8.13 11.90 4.75
C ALA A 103 8.83 12.29 6.05
N GLU A 104 8.10 12.70 7.09
CA GLU A 104 8.64 13.02 8.42
C GLU A 104 9.25 11.79 9.11
N TYR A 105 8.58 10.64 9.09
CA TYR A 105 9.11 9.38 9.62
C TYR A 105 10.39 8.95 8.90
N THR A 106 10.40 9.05 7.59
CA THR A 106 11.60 8.77 6.78
C THR A 106 12.75 9.72 7.12
N ALA A 107 12.47 11.02 7.25
CA ALA A 107 13.46 12.03 7.65
C ALA A 107 13.96 11.83 9.08
N ALA A 108 13.14 11.31 9.98
CA ALA A 108 13.53 10.93 11.34
C ALA A 108 14.39 9.66 11.42
N GLY A 109 14.61 8.98 10.29
CA GLY A 109 15.46 7.80 10.20
C GLY A 109 14.74 6.48 10.46
N LEU A 110 13.40 6.48 10.51
CA LEU A 110 12.64 5.24 10.59
C LEU A 110 12.72 4.50 9.25
N THR A 111 12.84 3.18 9.31
CA THR A 111 12.92 2.34 8.12
C THR A 111 11.53 1.94 7.67
N PRO A 112 11.11 2.28 6.44
CA PRO A 112 9.82 1.84 5.92
C PRO A 112 9.70 0.30 5.86
N VAL A 113 8.54 -0.22 6.22
CA VAL A 113 8.23 -1.65 6.10
C VAL A 113 7.69 -1.90 4.69
N SER A 114 8.40 -2.74 3.93
CA SER A 114 8.04 -3.00 2.54
C SER A 114 6.84 -3.92 2.38
N TRP A 115 5.96 -3.60 1.44
CA TRP A 115 4.91 -4.51 0.97
C TRP A 115 5.52 -5.76 0.32
N ASN A 116 5.01 -6.92 0.67
CA ASN A 116 5.46 -8.20 0.15
C ASN A 116 4.41 -8.92 -0.71
N PHE A 117 3.49 -8.19 -1.32
CA PHE A 117 2.41 -8.75 -2.12
C PHE A 117 2.90 -9.64 -3.27
N THR A 118 4.01 -9.27 -3.92
CA THR A 118 4.60 -10.05 -5.02
C THR A 118 5.16 -11.40 -4.58
N THR A 119 5.35 -11.63 -3.29
CA THR A 119 5.82 -12.92 -2.76
C THR A 119 4.66 -13.82 -2.31
N MET A 120 3.46 -13.30 -2.20
CA MET A 120 2.28 -14.09 -1.84
C MET A 120 1.90 -15.04 -2.97
N PRO A 121 1.53 -16.29 -2.67
CA PRO A 121 1.29 -17.30 -3.70
C PRO A 121 0.01 -17.04 -4.50
N SER A 122 -1.03 -16.51 -3.87
CA SER A 122 -2.32 -16.21 -4.51
C SER A 122 -3.19 -15.28 -3.67
N GLU A 123 -4.23 -14.72 -4.30
CA GLU A 123 -5.31 -14.01 -3.58
C GLU A 123 -6.14 -14.96 -2.72
N GLU A 124 -6.29 -16.21 -3.12
CA GLU A 124 -6.98 -17.26 -2.36
C GLU A 124 -6.31 -17.49 -1.02
N TRP A 125 -4.98 -17.65 -1.02
CA TRP A 125 -4.20 -17.76 0.20
C TRP A 125 -4.36 -16.54 1.11
N LYS A 126 -4.25 -15.34 0.57
CA LYS A 126 -4.38 -14.09 1.33
C LYS A 126 -5.76 -13.98 2.02
N ASN A 127 -6.82 -14.28 1.29
CA ASN A 127 -8.19 -14.22 1.80
C ASN A 127 -8.46 -15.32 2.82
N GLY A 128 -7.93 -16.52 2.61
CA GLY A 128 -8.01 -17.64 3.56
C GLY A 128 -7.34 -17.33 4.89
N LEU A 129 -6.12 -16.77 4.84
CA LEU A 129 -5.40 -16.31 6.05
C LEU A 129 -6.18 -15.20 6.77
N GLY A 130 -6.69 -14.20 6.05
CA GLY A 130 -7.49 -13.12 6.62
C GLY A 130 -8.75 -13.64 7.31
N THR A 131 -9.39 -14.64 6.74
CA THR A 131 -10.56 -15.32 7.34
C THR A 131 -10.18 -16.05 8.64
N ALA A 132 -9.09 -16.81 8.63
CA ALA A 132 -8.62 -17.52 9.82
C ALA A 132 -8.26 -16.56 10.97
N LEU A 133 -7.57 -15.46 10.67
CA LEU A 133 -7.26 -14.40 11.64
C LEU A 133 -8.54 -13.76 12.21
N THR A 134 -9.52 -13.50 11.37
CA THR A 134 -10.80 -12.91 11.79
C THR A 134 -11.56 -13.83 12.73
N LEU A 135 -11.62 -15.13 12.41
CA LEU A 135 -12.26 -16.14 13.27
C LEU A 135 -11.53 -16.30 14.60
N TYR A 136 -10.20 -16.31 14.57
CA TYR A 136 -9.39 -16.36 15.80
C TYR A 136 -9.66 -15.13 16.68
N ALA A 137 -9.63 -13.93 16.13
CA ALA A 137 -9.91 -12.69 16.86
C ALA A 137 -11.34 -12.64 17.43
N ALA A 138 -12.30 -13.27 16.74
CA ALA A 138 -13.68 -13.41 17.21
C ALA A 138 -13.89 -14.52 18.27
N GLY A 139 -12.85 -15.28 18.61
CA GLY A 139 -12.93 -16.39 19.55
C GLY A 139 -13.64 -17.64 19.02
N SER A 140 -13.84 -17.74 17.71
CA SER A 140 -14.51 -18.88 17.03
C SER A 140 -13.56 -19.75 16.21
N GLY A 141 -12.28 -19.39 16.10
CA GLY A 141 -11.21 -20.17 15.49
C GLY A 141 -10.05 -20.39 16.44
N SER A 142 -9.13 -21.29 16.10
CA SER A 142 -7.91 -21.56 16.84
C SER A 142 -6.69 -20.90 16.21
N TRP A 143 -5.61 -20.75 16.99
CA TRP A 143 -4.33 -20.31 16.45
C TRP A 143 -3.73 -21.32 15.47
N ASP A 144 -4.00 -22.62 15.69
CA ASP A 144 -3.55 -23.70 14.79
C ASP A 144 -4.20 -23.55 13.40
N ASP A 145 -5.47 -23.13 13.33
CA ASP A 145 -6.12 -22.82 12.06
C ASP A 145 -5.42 -21.67 11.33
N VAL A 146 -4.97 -20.64 12.06
CA VAL A 146 -4.21 -19.51 11.48
C VAL A 146 -2.86 -19.99 10.96
N VAL A 147 -2.14 -20.80 11.73
CA VAL A 147 -0.84 -21.38 11.33
C VAL A 147 -1.01 -22.23 10.07
N SER A 148 -2.02 -23.11 10.04
CA SER A 148 -2.30 -23.95 8.87
C SER A 148 -2.66 -23.10 7.64
N ALA A 149 -3.51 -22.10 7.80
CA ALA A 149 -3.86 -21.17 6.72
C ALA A 149 -2.63 -20.42 6.18
N PHE A 150 -1.68 -20.09 7.04
CA PHE A 150 -0.45 -19.40 6.62
C PHE A 150 0.55 -20.36 5.96
N VAL A 151 0.90 -21.48 6.61
CA VAL A 151 2.00 -22.35 6.21
C VAL A 151 1.57 -23.39 5.18
N ASP A 152 0.54 -24.19 5.50
CA ASP A 152 0.17 -25.33 4.66
C ASP A 152 -0.49 -24.88 3.36
N ASN A 153 -1.35 -23.87 3.45
CA ASN A 153 -2.01 -23.31 2.27
C ASN A 153 -1.06 -22.52 1.38
N TRP A 154 -0.01 -21.89 1.94
CA TRP A 154 1.04 -21.28 1.12
C TRP A 154 1.68 -22.28 0.17
N ALA A 155 2.12 -23.42 0.71
CA ALA A 155 2.76 -24.46 -0.08
C ALA A 155 1.83 -25.00 -1.17
N THR A 156 0.56 -25.18 -0.82
CA THR A 156 -0.47 -25.68 -1.76
C THR A 156 -0.71 -24.68 -2.90
N GLU A 157 -0.96 -23.43 -2.59
CA GLU A 157 -1.25 -22.39 -3.58
C GLU A 157 -0.03 -22.07 -4.45
N LYS A 158 1.16 -22.11 -3.89
CA LYS A 158 2.39 -21.92 -4.65
C LYS A 158 2.60 -23.03 -5.69
N ALA A 159 2.34 -24.28 -5.30
CA ALA A 159 2.45 -25.42 -6.22
C ALA A 159 1.42 -25.36 -7.37
N LEU A 160 0.30 -24.67 -7.21
CA LEU A 160 -0.70 -24.46 -8.25
C LEU A 160 -0.34 -23.33 -9.22
N SER A 161 0.55 -22.41 -8.82
CA SER A 161 0.97 -21.26 -9.62
C SER A 161 2.25 -21.50 -10.44
N GLU A 162 2.95 -22.59 -10.21
CA GLU A 162 4.14 -23.08 -10.98
C GLU A 162 3.73 -24.02 -12.11
#